data_3a6c8b8e2324534b074778d473a62130
#
_entry.id   3a6c8b8e2324534b074778d473a62130
#
_cell.length_a   1.000
_cell.length_b   1.000
_cell.length_c   1.000
_cell.angle_alpha   90.00
_cell.angle_beta   90.00
_cell.angle_gamma   90.00
#
_symmetry.space_group_name_H-M   'P 1'
#
loop_
_entity.id
_entity.type
_entity.pdbx_description
1 polymer ?
#
loop_
_entity_poly.entity_id
_entity_poly.type
_entity_poly.pdbx_seq_one_letter_code
_entity_poly.pdbx_strand_id
1 'polypeptide(L)'
;MDANERKALISRYRDGHRAIVKALEGLREEELDRSASDEWTPRMIAHHLADSEMTSAIRLRRLVAEDGPVISGYDEAQFAKKLTTDRPIEPSLEAMRWARESTAQILERLTEEDWLRAGTHSERGPYSVEDWLTIYANHGHDHAKQIERSRGRS
;
A
#
# COMPACT_ATOMS: atom_id res chain seq x y z
N MET A 1 -3.77 18.19 8.84
CA MET A 1 -2.44 17.76 9.39
C MET A 1 -1.46 18.92 9.35
N ASP A 2 -0.56 19.02 10.32
CA ASP A 2 0.56 19.96 10.25
C ASP A 2 1.75 19.38 9.44
N ALA A 3 2.76 20.22 9.17
CA ALA A 3 3.92 19.82 8.36
C ALA A 3 4.76 18.70 9.02
N ASN A 4 4.82 18.64 10.35
CA ASN A 4 5.59 17.60 11.06
C ASN A 4 4.85 16.27 11.01
N GLU A 5 3.52 16.27 11.14
CA GLU A 5 2.68 15.07 10.99
C GLU A 5 2.80 14.50 9.57
N ARG A 6 2.71 15.36 8.54
CA ARG A 6 2.91 14.95 7.14
C ARG A 6 4.28 14.32 6.91
N LYS A 7 5.34 14.95 7.43
CA LYS A 7 6.71 14.43 7.32
C LYS A 7 6.87 13.06 8.00
N ALA A 8 6.30 12.89 9.18
CA ALA A 8 6.32 11.62 9.90
C ALA A 8 5.59 10.52 9.13
N LEU A 9 4.42 10.82 8.54
CA LEU A 9 3.65 9.88 7.74
C LEU A 9 4.34 9.54 6.42
N ILE A 10 5.01 10.48 5.75
CA ILE A 10 5.81 10.22 4.54
C ILE A 10 6.97 9.27 4.87
N SER A 11 7.67 9.50 5.98
CA SER A 11 8.71 8.58 6.44
C SER A 11 8.16 7.18 6.72
N ARG A 12 7.02 7.09 7.40
CA ARG A 12 6.33 5.84 7.67
C ARG A 12 5.85 5.15 6.38
N TYR A 13 5.36 5.90 5.40
CA TYR A 13 4.99 5.39 4.08
C TYR A 13 6.18 4.71 3.39
N ARG A 14 7.34 5.38 3.34
CA ARG A 14 8.57 4.78 2.79
C ARG A 14 8.99 3.50 3.53
N ASP A 15 8.92 3.51 4.84
CA ASP A 15 9.35 2.40 5.69
C ASP A 15 8.47 1.15 5.56
N GLY A 16 7.24 1.29 5.08
CA GLY A 16 6.30 0.18 4.93
C GLY A 16 6.82 -0.97 4.05
N HIS A 17 7.60 -0.71 3.01
CA HIS A 17 8.23 -1.77 2.22
C HIS A 17 9.23 -2.57 3.06
N ARG A 18 10.09 -1.91 3.84
CA ARG A 18 11.06 -2.57 4.72
C ARG A 18 10.36 -3.43 5.77
N ALA A 19 9.24 -2.97 6.32
CA ALA A 19 8.42 -3.74 7.25
C ALA A 19 7.92 -5.05 6.62
N ILE A 20 7.47 -5.02 5.36
CA ILE A 20 7.05 -6.21 4.62
C ILE A 20 8.21 -7.18 4.37
N VAL A 21 9.35 -6.67 3.87
CA VAL A 21 10.53 -7.51 3.63
C VAL A 21 10.97 -8.21 4.91
N LYS A 22 11.00 -7.48 6.04
CA LYS A 22 11.32 -8.05 7.35
C LYS A 22 10.31 -9.11 7.80
N ALA A 23 9.02 -8.89 7.58
CA ALA A 23 7.98 -9.87 7.95
C ALA A 23 8.07 -11.16 7.12
N LEU A 24 8.54 -11.07 5.87
CA LEU A 24 8.76 -12.21 4.97
C LEU A 24 10.10 -12.92 5.20
N GLU A 25 11.03 -12.31 5.94
CA GLU A 25 12.39 -12.82 6.12
C GLU A 25 12.40 -14.24 6.70
N GLY A 26 13.18 -15.14 6.07
CA GLY A 26 13.32 -16.54 6.48
C GLY A 26 12.13 -17.44 6.12
N LEU A 27 11.10 -16.94 5.41
CA LEU A 27 10.08 -17.81 4.82
C LEU A 27 10.67 -18.55 3.61
N ARG A 28 10.47 -19.86 3.61
CA ARG A 28 10.79 -20.71 2.47
C ARG A 28 9.64 -20.68 1.46
N GLU A 29 9.90 -21.04 0.22
CA GLU A 29 8.92 -20.97 -0.87
C GLU A 29 7.61 -21.70 -0.52
N GLU A 30 7.70 -22.90 0.07
CA GLU A 30 6.54 -23.70 0.48
C GLU A 30 5.77 -23.12 1.67
N GLU A 31 6.32 -22.13 2.38
CA GLU A 31 5.66 -21.45 3.50
C GLU A 31 4.90 -20.21 3.05
N LEU A 32 5.21 -19.67 1.87
CA LEU A 32 4.53 -18.51 1.32
C LEU A 32 3.03 -18.75 1.05
N ASP A 33 2.64 -20.00 0.83
CA ASP A 33 1.26 -20.39 0.54
C ASP A 33 0.52 -20.97 1.75
N ARG A 34 1.09 -20.83 2.95
CA ARG A 34 0.46 -21.27 4.20
C ARG A 34 -0.07 -20.10 5.01
N SER A 35 -1.24 -20.27 5.60
CA SER A 35 -1.78 -19.36 6.60
C SER A 35 -2.22 -20.14 7.82
N ALA A 36 -2.02 -19.58 9.02
CA ALA A 36 -2.48 -20.16 10.28
C ALA A 36 -4.01 -20.03 10.49
N SER A 37 -4.69 -19.29 9.63
CA SER A 37 -6.12 -18.99 9.65
C SER A 37 -6.67 -18.94 8.22
N ASP A 38 -7.96 -18.67 8.05
CA ASP A 38 -8.58 -18.40 6.74
C ASP A 38 -8.17 -17.03 6.14
N GLU A 39 -7.16 -16.38 6.70
CA GLU A 39 -6.61 -15.12 6.18
C GLU A 39 -5.75 -15.37 4.92
N TRP A 40 -5.42 -14.29 4.22
CA TRP A 40 -4.52 -14.34 3.08
C TRP A 40 -3.14 -14.88 3.45
N THR A 41 -2.58 -15.66 2.54
CA THR A 41 -1.22 -16.18 2.68
C THR A 41 -0.18 -15.06 2.49
N PRO A 42 1.06 -15.24 2.96
CA PRO A 42 2.16 -14.30 2.69
C PRO A 42 2.34 -13.97 1.21
N ARG A 43 2.20 -14.95 0.31
CA ARG A 43 2.24 -14.73 -1.15
C ARG A 43 1.13 -13.81 -1.63
N MET A 44 -0.10 -14.08 -1.21
CA MET A 44 -1.25 -13.22 -1.56
C MET A 44 -1.05 -11.79 -1.10
N ILE A 45 -0.54 -11.59 0.12
CA ILE A 45 -0.26 -10.27 0.68
C ILE A 45 0.83 -9.56 -0.12
N ALA A 46 1.93 -10.23 -0.48
CA ALA A 46 3.01 -9.62 -1.26
C ALA A 46 2.52 -9.12 -2.63
N HIS A 47 1.70 -9.89 -3.32
CA HIS A 47 1.13 -9.49 -4.61
C HIS A 47 0.06 -8.40 -4.45
N HIS A 48 -0.82 -8.51 -3.43
CA HIS A 48 -1.80 -7.48 -3.12
C HIS A 48 -1.14 -6.12 -2.88
N LEU A 49 -0.02 -6.10 -2.16
CA LEU A 49 0.70 -4.85 -1.88
C LEU A 49 1.26 -4.20 -3.15
N ALA A 50 1.72 -4.97 -4.12
CA ALA A 50 2.13 -4.42 -5.41
C ALA A 50 0.94 -3.82 -6.18
N ASP A 51 -0.17 -4.54 -6.27
CA ASP A 51 -1.39 -4.08 -6.96
C ASP A 51 -1.95 -2.82 -6.28
N SER A 52 -2.00 -2.83 -4.96
CA SER A 52 -2.46 -1.69 -4.16
C SER A 52 -1.55 -0.47 -4.31
N GLU A 53 -0.22 -0.65 -4.29
CA GLU A 53 0.71 0.48 -4.44
C GLU A 53 0.68 1.10 -5.84
N MET A 54 0.61 0.28 -6.89
CA MET A 54 0.46 0.80 -8.26
C MET A 54 -0.85 1.58 -8.41
N THR A 55 -1.95 1.04 -7.87
CA THR A 55 -3.26 1.69 -7.88
C THR A 55 -3.24 3.00 -7.08
N SER A 56 -2.69 2.97 -5.87
CA SER A 56 -2.65 4.13 -4.99
C SER A 56 -1.73 5.24 -5.51
N ALA A 57 -0.62 4.87 -6.13
CA ALA A 57 0.29 5.82 -6.76
C ALA A 57 -0.41 6.63 -7.88
N ILE A 58 -1.25 5.98 -8.67
CA ILE A 58 -2.07 6.67 -9.69
C ILE A 58 -3.16 7.51 -9.03
N ARG A 59 -3.81 7.04 -7.97
CA ARG A 59 -4.82 7.81 -7.23
C ARG A 59 -4.25 9.12 -6.68
N LEU A 60 -3.06 9.09 -6.05
CA LEU A 60 -2.42 10.30 -5.56
C LEU A 60 -2.14 11.29 -6.71
N ARG A 61 -1.59 10.81 -7.82
CA ARG A 61 -1.30 11.65 -8.98
C ARG A 61 -2.55 12.33 -9.51
N ARG A 62 -3.66 11.62 -9.56
CA ARG A 62 -4.96 12.18 -9.97
C ARG A 62 -5.48 13.22 -8.98
N LEU A 63 -5.39 12.96 -7.67
CA LEU A 63 -5.78 13.93 -6.63
C LEU A 63 -5.00 15.23 -6.75
N VAL A 64 -3.69 15.15 -7.06
CA VAL A 64 -2.82 16.33 -7.17
C VAL A 64 -2.98 17.03 -8.52
N ALA A 65 -3.16 16.33 -9.62
CA ALA A 65 -3.08 16.89 -10.97
C ALA A 65 -4.43 17.18 -11.62
N GLU A 66 -5.52 16.55 -11.17
CA GLU A 66 -6.87 16.72 -11.74
C GLU A 66 -7.77 17.51 -10.79
N ASP A 67 -8.77 18.22 -11.33
CA ASP A 67 -9.75 18.94 -10.52
C ASP A 67 -10.91 18.03 -10.13
N GLY A 68 -11.03 17.75 -8.82
CA GLY A 68 -12.11 16.94 -8.25
C GLY A 68 -12.26 15.55 -8.86
N PRO A 69 -11.18 14.74 -8.98
CA PRO A 69 -11.25 13.46 -9.67
C PRO A 69 -12.16 12.47 -8.97
N VAL A 70 -12.79 11.59 -9.75
CA VAL A 70 -13.47 10.40 -9.22
C VAL A 70 -12.46 9.26 -9.16
N ILE A 71 -12.19 8.80 -7.95
CA ILE A 71 -11.27 7.69 -7.66
C ILE A 71 -12.05 6.39 -7.57
N SER A 72 -11.80 5.47 -8.49
CA SER A 72 -12.48 4.17 -8.51
C SER A 72 -11.86 3.17 -7.54
N GLY A 73 -12.72 2.40 -6.86
CA GLY A 73 -12.35 1.18 -6.16
C GLY A 73 -12.00 0.05 -7.15
N TYR A 74 -11.45 -1.04 -6.64
CA TYR A 74 -11.27 -2.30 -7.37
C TYR A 74 -11.49 -3.48 -6.42
N ASP A 75 -11.81 -4.65 -6.96
CA ASP A 75 -12.08 -5.85 -6.16
C ASP A 75 -10.77 -6.52 -5.72
N GLU A 76 -10.25 -6.09 -4.57
CA GLU A 76 -9.00 -6.58 -3.99
C GLU A 76 -9.05 -8.10 -3.73
N ALA A 77 -10.20 -8.62 -3.30
CA ALA A 77 -10.37 -10.04 -3.02
C ALA A 77 -10.28 -10.89 -4.29
N GLN A 78 -10.86 -10.42 -5.41
CA GLN A 78 -10.74 -11.10 -6.69
C GLN A 78 -9.33 -11.02 -7.27
N PHE A 79 -8.62 -9.89 -7.08
CA PHE A 79 -7.22 -9.77 -7.46
C PHE A 79 -6.37 -10.78 -6.67
N ALA A 80 -6.51 -10.80 -5.35
CA ALA A 80 -5.80 -11.75 -4.50
C ALA A 80 -6.08 -13.21 -4.90
N LYS A 81 -7.33 -13.55 -5.20
CA LYS A 81 -7.74 -14.91 -5.58
C LYS A 81 -7.24 -15.33 -6.97
N LYS A 82 -7.26 -14.41 -7.94
CA LYS A 82 -7.02 -14.76 -9.35
C LYS A 82 -5.59 -14.52 -9.83
N LEU A 83 -4.84 -13.62 -9.19
CA LEU A 83 -3.59 -13.11 -9.73
C LEU A 83 -2.35 -13.52 -8.94
N THR A 84 -2.48 -14.30 -7.86
CA THR A 84 -1.37 -14.54 -6.93
C THR A 84 -0.80 -15.96 -6.94
N THR A 85 -1.52 -16.93 -7.52
CA THR A 85 -1.14 -18.34 -7.50
C THR A 85 0.18 -18.58 -8.25
N ASP A 86 1.10 -19.31 -7.62
CA ASP A 86 2.39 -19.78 -8.20
C ASP A 86 3.29 -18.67 -8.81
N ARG A 87 3.09 -17.41 -8.44
CA ARG A 87 3.92 -16.30 -8.91
C ARG A 87 5.07 -16.03 -7.93
N PRO A 88 6.31 -15.80 -8.42
CA PRO A 88 7.40 -15.27 -7.62
C PRO A 88 7.04 -13.91 -7.01
N ILE A 89 7.34 -13.71 -5.73
CA ILE A 89 6.96 -12.47 -5.01
C ILE A 89 7.94 -11.31 -5.24
N GLU A 90 9.18 -11.59 -5.64
CA GLU A 90 10.25 -10.60 -5.77
C GLU A 90 9.88 -9.45 -6.73
N PRO A 91 9.34 -9.70 -7.95
CA PRO A 91 8.92 -8.60 -8.82
C PRO A 91 7.82 -7.72 -8.20
N SER A 92 6.92 -8.30 -7.40
CA SER A 92 5.87 -7.56 -6.70
C SER A 92 6.44 -6.70 -5.56
N LEU A 93 7.39 -7.23 -4.79
CA LEU A 93 8.08 -6.45 -3.76
C LEU A 93 8.87 -5.28 -4.36
N GLU A 94 9.54 -5.47 -5.50
CA GLU A 94 10.23 -4.41 -6.22
C GLU A 94 9.25 -3.36 -6.80
N ALA A 95 8.12 -3.79 -7.37
CA ALA A 95 7.08 -2.87 -7.84
C ALA A 95 6.54 -2.00 -6.68
N MET A 96 6.24 -2.60 -5.52
CA MET A 96 5.86 -1.87 -4.32
C MET A 96 6.95 -0.86 -3.90
N ARG A 97 8.21 -1.27 -3.86
CA ARG A 97 9.33 -0.41 -3.46
C ARG A 97 9.44 0.83 -4.33
N TRP A 98 9.47 0.64 -5.63
CA TRP A 98 9.66 1.74 -6.58
C TRP A 98 8.43 2.64 -6.70
N ALA A 99 7.22 2.08 -6.61
CA ALA A 99 5.98 2.87 -6.56
C ALA A 99 5.97 3.79 -5.34
N ARG A 100 6.37 3.27 -4.15
CA ARG A 100 6.49 4.07 -2.92
C ARG A 100 7.55 5.14 -3.02
N GLU A 101 8.73 4.82 -3.50
CA GLU A 101 9.81 5.80 -3.62
C GLU A 101 9.42 6.92 -4.59
N SER A 102 8.92 6.58 -5.77
CA SER A 102 8.46 7.57 -6.75
C SER A 102 7.34 8.46 -6.21
N THR A 103 6.42 7.89 -5.42
CA THR A 103 5.29 8.63 -4.85
C THR A 103 5.71 9.50 -3.67
N ALA A 104 6.63 9.02 -2.83
CA ALA A 104 7.17 9.80 -1.72
C ALA A 104 7.88 11.07 -2.20
N GLN A 105 8.58 11.01 -3.33
CA GLN A 105 9.21 12.19 -3.95
C GLN A 105 8.19 13.25 -4.37
N ILE A 106 6.98 12.85 -4.78
CA ILE A 106 5.88 13.78 -5.05
C ILE A 106 5.40 14.40 -3.74
N LEU A 107 5.09 13.57 -2.73
CA LEU A 107 4.59 14.04 -1.44
C LEU A 107 5.51 15.07 -0.77
N GLU A 108 6.83 14.90 -0.88
CA GLU A 108 7.82 15.81 -0.32
C GLU A 108 7.88 17.17 -1.01
N ARG A 109 7.27 17.32 -2.17
CA ARG A 109 7.28 18.53 -3.00
C ARG A 109 5.92 19.22 -3.08
N LEU A 110 4.90 18.67 -2.41
CA LEU A 110 3.56 19.26 -2.39
C LEU A 110 3.58 20.59 -1.66
N THR A 111 2.93 21.57 -2.26
CA THR A 111 2.64 22.86 -1.63
C THR A 111 1.49 22.75 -0.63
N GLU A 112 1.27 23.77 0.21
CA GLU A 112 0.10 23.78 1.12
C GLU A 112 -1.23 23.73 0.34
N GLU A 113 -1.28 24.29 -0.86
CA GLU A 113 -2.45 24.22 -1.73
C GLU A 113 -2.70 22.80 -2.24
N ASP A 114 -1.64 22.07 -2.63
CA ASP A 114 -1.74 20.68 -3.07
C ASP A 114 -2.26 19.75 -1.97
N TRP A 115 -1.87 20.00 -0.72
CA TRP A 115 -2.35 19.23 0.43
C TRP A 115 -3.86 19.37 0.67
N LEU A 116 -4.46 20.47 0.24
CA LEU A 116 -5.92 20.72 0.34
C LEU A 116 -6.72 20.07 -0.79
N ARG A 117 -6.06 19.50 -1.80
CA ARG A 117 -6.75 18.88 -2.95
C ARG A 117 -7.48 17.60 -2.54
N ALA A 118 -8.64 17.41 -3.16
CA ALA A 118 -9.51 16.30 -2.88
C ALA A 118 -10.31 15.89 -4.12
N GLY A 119 -10.82 14.68 -4.09
CA GLY A 119 -11.76 14.12 -5.06
C GLY A 119 -12.85 13.31 -4.35
N THR A 120 -13.49 12.41 -5.08
CA THR A 120 -14.53 11.51 -4.55
C THR A 120 -14.14 10.07 -4.83
N HIS A 121 -14.00 9.25 -3.79
CA HIS A 121 -13.80 7.82 -3.94
C HIS A 121 -15.16 7.13 -4.11
N SER A 122 -15.27 6.24 -5.10
CA SER A 122 -16.54 5.57 -5.45
C SER A 122 -17.21 4.79 -4.30
N GLU A 123 -16.40 4.32 -3.34
CA GLU A 123 -16.87 3.50 -2.21
C GLU A 123 -16.82 4.25 -0.86
N ARG A 124 -16.01 5.31 -0.75
CA ARG A 124 -15.74 6.00 0.53
C ARG A 124 -16.30 7.43 0.59
N GLY A 125 -16.70 8.00 -0.54
CA GLY A 125 -17.12 9.40 -0.64
C GLY A 125 -15.93 10.37 -0.69
N PRO A 126 -15.98 11.52 0.01
CA PRO A 126 -14.90 12.51 -0.01
C PRO A 126 -13.53 11.89 0.30
N TYR A 127 -12.51 12.26 -0.48
CA TYR A 127 -11.19 11.63 -0.40
C TYR A 127 -10.10 12.64 -0.74
N SER A 128 -9.34 13.04 0.24
CA SER A 128 -8.29 14.05 0.14
C SER A 128 -6.90 13.44 -0.02
N VAL A 129 -5.90 14.29 -0.34
CA VAL A 129 -4.48 13.91 -0.33
C VAL A 129 -4.03 13.48 1.08
N GLU A 130 -4.55 14.11 2.14
CA GLU A 130 -4.24 13.73 3.52
C GLU A 130 -4.88 12.39 3.93
N ASP A 131 -6.08 12.09 3.44
CA ASP A 131 -6.71 10.77 3.65
C ASP A 131 -5.89 9.69 2.96
N TRP A 132 -5.44 9.95 1.71
CA TRP A 132 -4.56 9.05 0.99
C TRP A 132 -3.29 8.77 1.79
N LEU A 133 -2.59 9.80 2.29
CA LEU A 133 -1.36 9.64 3.05
C LEU A 133 -1.59 8.83 4.33
N THR A 134 -2.64 9.13 5.08
CA THR A 134 -2.99 8.41 6.31
C THR A 134 -3.20 6.92 6.08
N ILE A 135 -3.93 6.56 5.02
CA ILE A 135 -4.21 5.16 4.66
C ILE A 135 -2.91 4.45 4.28
N TYR A 136 -2.17 4.99 3.30
CA TYR A 136 -1.04 4.27 2.71
C TYR A 136 0.25 4.32 3.54
N ALA A 137 0.38 5.28 4.46
CA ALA A 137 1.45 5.27 5.46
C ALA A 137 1.33 4.06 6.40
N ASN A 138 0.11 3.62 6.70
CA ASN A 138 -0.14 2.49 7.60
C ASN A 138 -0.22 1.14 6.86
N HIS A 139 -0.70 1.11 5.63
CA HIS A 139 -1.07 -0.08 4.88
C HIS A 139 0.02 -1.16 4.86
N GLY A 140 1.28 -0.82 4.53
CA GLY A 140 2.39 -1.76 4.55
C GLY A 140 2.68 -2.33 5.93
N HIS A 141 2.59 -1.52 6.99
CA HIS A 141 2.83 -1.96 8.36
C HIS A 141 1.72 -2.88 8.88
N ASP A 142 0.47 -2.63 8.49
CA ASP A 142 -0.67 -3.46 8.90
C ASP A 142 -0.59 -4.84 8.23
N HIS A 143 -0.21 -4.88 6.96
CA HIS A 143 0.04 -6.15 6.26
C HIS A 143 1.30 -6.88 6.75
N ALA A 144 2.35 -6.17 7.19
CA ALA A 144 3.49 -6.81 7.84
C ALA A 144 3.06 -7.57 9.11
N LYS A 145 2.24 -6.94 9.96
CA LYS A 145 1.64 -7.63 11.13
C LYS A 145 0.75 -8.81 10.73
N GLN A 146 0.01 -8.68 9.61
CA GLN A 146 -0.81 -9.79 9.11
C GLN A 146 0.07 -10.98 8.68
N ILE A 147 1.20 -10.74 8.00
CA ILE A 147 2.18 -11.78 7.67
C ILE A 147 2.72 -12.45 8.94
N GLU A 148 3.09 -11.66 9.95
CA GLU A 148 3.60 -12.19 11.23
C GLU A 148 2.56 -13.07 11.91
N ARG A 149 1.29 -12.67 11.94
CA ARG A 149 0.19 -13.51 12.47
C ARG A 149 0.01 -14.79 11.67
N SER A 150 0.07 -14.72 10.33
CA SER A 150 -0.06 -15.93 9.49
C SER A 150 1.05 -16.96 9.74
N ARG A 151 2.20 -16.50 10.25
CA ARG A 151 3.33 -17.35 10.66
C ARG A 151 3.21 -17.88 12.09
N GLY A 152 2.15 -17.55 12.83
CA GLY A 152 2.02 -17.84 14.24
C GLY A 152 2.98 -17.06 15.14
N ARG A 153 3.48 -15.91 14.68
CA ARG A 153 4.28 -14.97 15.47
C ARG A 153 3.38 -13.83 15.94
N SER A 154 3.27 -13.66 17.23
CA SER A 154 2.54 -12.55 17.87
C SER A 154 3.50 -11.45 18.29
#